data_dd88deb53e9d4d187ba9486e9fc3f3b6
#
_entry.id   dd88deb53e9d4d187ba9486e9fc3f3b6
#
_cell.length_a   1.000
_cell.length_b   1.000
_cell.length_c   1.000
_cell.angle_alpha   90.00
_cell.angle_beta   90.00
_cell.angle_gamma   90.00
#
_symmetry.space_group_name_H-M   'P 1'
#
loop_
_entity.id
_entity.type
_entity.pdbx_description
1 polymer ?
#
loop_
_entity_poly.entity_id
_entity_poly.type
_entity_poly.pdbx_seq_one_letter_code
_entity_poly.pdbx_strand_id
1 'polypeptide(L)'
;MKIVQQKHIRVAFPDSVEKMNQFFAKELPAIVSDVFKSEGGVFDRVIIDEAQDLMSEEYLICIDTMLKKGIARGKWDFFGDFNKQAIYTKDMVESDFMDMLEERTSYIRYKLTTNCRNTQYICDQIKIVTGFTKDAQYESMIQGNPVDYRPYKSKEDELKELLKVLEELSNNGVENGRITILSPYKRNKSVVNLLRGIRVEDYTIPAPEEITFSTIQGFKGLENTVIILTDIESYEDIKLAYVAFSRARSGLYVLHSQTAHDEYN
;
A
#
# COMPACT_ATOMS: atom_id res chain seq x y z
N MET A 1 -17.70 5.38 -1.38
CA MET A 1 -18.26 5.82 -2.69
C MET A 1 -19.47 5.01 -3.12
N LYS A 2 -19.45 3.67 -3.19
CA LYS A 2 -20.62 2.87 -3.64
C LYS A 2 -21.89 3.16 -2.82
N ILE A 3 -21.79 3.30 -1.49
CA ILE A 3 -22.92 3.63 -0.62
C ILE A 3 -23.53 4.99 -0.97
N VAL A 4 -22.68 6.01 -1.13
CA VAL A 4 -23.11 7.36 -1.50
C VAL A 4 -23.84 7.36 -2.86
N GLN A 5 -23.33 6.58 -3.82
CA GLN A 5 -23.96 6.40 -5.12
C GLN A 5 -25.31 5.64 -5.04
N GLN A 6 -25.38 4.58 -4.24
CA GLN A 6 -26.62 3.82 -4.04
C GLN A 6 -27.72 4.65 -3.37
N LYS A 7 -27.35 5.60 -2.54
CA LYS A 7 -28.27 6.53 -1.86
C LYS A 7 -28.54 7.81 -2.69
N HIS A 8 -28.07 7.87 -3.94
CA HIS A 8 -28.23 9.03 -4.84
C HIS A 8 -27.73 10.36 -4.25
N ILE A 9 -26.73 10.32 -3.37
CA ILE A 9 -26.16 11.51 -2.76
C ILE A 9 -25.18 12.12 -3.77
N ARG A 10 -25.42 13.37 -4.14
CA ARG A 10 -24.48 14.13 -4.98
C ARG A 10 -23.34 14.65 -4.10
N VAL A 11 -22.14 14.15 -4.35
CA VAL A 11 -20.93 14.64 -3.71
C VAL A 11 -20.07 15.31 -4.76
N ALA A 12 -19.77 16.59 -4.55
CA ALA A 12 -18.82 17.32 -5.37
C ALA A 12 -17.40 17.03 -4.86
N PHE A 13 -16.52 16.56 -5.75
CA PHE A 13 -15.13 16.33 -5.40
C PHE A 13 -14.34 17.63 -5.51
N PRO A 14 -13.48 17.94 -4.54
CA PRO A 14 -12.58 19.09 -4.62
C PRO A 14 -11.55 18.95 -5.75
N ASP A 15 -11.12 20.10 -6.30
CA ASP A 15 -10.20 20.15 -7.43
C ASP A 15 -8.72 20.13 -7.03
N SER A 16 -8.38 20.31 -5.74
CA SER A 16 -6.99 20.30 -5.25
C SER A 16 -6.70 19.12 -4.34
N VAL A 17 -5.44 18.65 -4.33
CA VAL A 17 -5.00 17.51 -3.51
C VAL A 17 -5.22 17.78 -2.02
N GLU A 18 -4.93 19.00 -1.54
CA GLU A 18 -5.10 19.37 -0.14
C GLU A 18 -6.58 19.32 0.29
N LYS A 19 -7.47 19.91 -0.51
CA LYS A 19 -8.91 19.86 -0.27
C LYS A 19 -9.46 18.44 -0.40
N MET A 20 -8.90 17.63 -1.29
CA MET A 20 -9.27 16.23 -1.45
C MET A 20 -8.93 15.43 -0.18
N ASN A 21 -7.75 15.64 0.41
CA ASN A 21 -7.35 15.00 1.66
C ASN A 21 -8.30 15.40 2.81
N GLN A 22 -8.62 16.68 2.94
CA GLN A 22 -9.58 17.16 3.94
C GLN A 22 -10.98 16.57 3.71
N PHE A 23 -11.42 16.51 2.47
CA PHE A 23 -12.70 15.92 2.09
C PHE A 23 -12.79 14.46 2.54
N PHE A 24 -11.81 13.64 2.21
CA PHE A 24 -11.80 12.24 2.61
C PHE A 24 -11.64 12.08 4.12
N ALA A 25 -10.83 12.90 4.79
CA ALA A 25 -10.61 12.77 6.22
C ALA A 25 -11.81 13.16 7.08
N LYS A 26 -12.61 14.17 6.67
CA LYS A 26 -13.65 14.77 7.51
C LYS A 26 -15.03 14.83 6.86
N GLU A 27 -15.11 15.37 5.64
CA GLU A 27 -16.40 15.68 5.02
C GLU A 27 -17.13 14.40 4.57
N LEU A 28 -16.45 13.49 3.92
CA LEU A 28 -17.06 12.25 3.44
C LEU A 28 -17.60 11.36 4.59
N PRO A 29 -16.84 11.08 5.67
CA PRO A 29 -17.38 10.33 6.80
C PRO A 29 -18.56 11.03 7.47
N ALA A 30 -18.57 12.38 7.56
CA ALA A 30 -19.70 13.12 8.09
C ALA A 30 -20.96 12.97 7.21
N ILE A 31 -20.83 13.12 5.89
CA ILE A 31 -21.92 12.92 4.94
C ILE A 31 -22.50 11.52 5.06
N VAL A 32 -21.65 10.49 5.15
CA VAL A 32 -22.09 9.10 5.30
C VAL A 32 -22.78 8.90 6.65
N SER A 33 -22.22 9.43 7.74
CA SER A 33 -22.83 9.36 9.07
C SER A 33 -24.24 9.95 9.09
N ASP A 34 -24.45 11.11 8.50
CA ASP A 34 -25.76 11.78 8.48
C ASP A 34 -26.82 10.97 7.73
N VAL A 35 -26.42 10.26 6.68
CA VAL A 35 -27.32 9.34 5.95
C VAL A 35 -27.78 8.20 6.84
N PHE A 36 -26.87 7.60 7.59
CA PHE A 36 -27.20 6.42 8.41
C PHE A 36 -27.82 6.78 9.77
N LYS A 37 -27.59 7.98 10.31
CA LYS A 37 -28.26 8.44 11.54
C LYS A 37 -29.77 8.38 11.44
N SER A 38 -30.32 8.71 10.27
CA SER A 38 -31.76 8.65 10.05
C SER A 38 -32.32 7.23 9.90
N GLU A 39 -31.47 6.26 9.57
CA GLU A 39 -31.86 4.87 9.32
C GLU A 39 -31.63 3.93 10.52
N GLY A 40 -30.92 4.39 11.56
CA GLY A 40 -30.76 3.64 12.80
C GLY A 40 -29.82 2.45 12.75
N GLY A 41 -28.78 2.52 11.89
CA GLY A 41 -27.84 1.44 11.65
C GLY A 41 -28.41 0.36 10.74
N VAL A 42 -27.71 0.03 9.66
CA VAL A 42 -28.23 -0.84 8.57
C VAL A 42 -27.48 -2.17 8.51
N PHE A 43 -26.22 -2.18 8.89
CA PHE A 43 -25.36 -3.35 8.74
C PHE A 43 -25.34 -4.21 10.00
N ASP A 44 -25.49 -5.52 9.83
CA ASP A 44 -25.36 -6.49 10.93
C ASP A 44 -23.90 -6.68 11.35
N ARG A 45 -22.95 -6.49 10.40
CA ARG A 45 -21.52 -6.61 10.60
C ARG A 45 -20.78 -5.70 9.65
N VAL A 46 -19.68 -5.11 10.11
CA VAL A 46 -18.75 -4.35 9.29
C VAL A 46 -17.38 -5.03 9.35
N ILE A 47 -16.78 -5.29 8.20
CA ILE A 47 -15.44 -5.84 8.06
C ILE A 47 -14.62 -4.80 7.29
N ILE A 48 -13.51 -4.37 7.86
CA ILE A 48 -12.64 -3.36 7.27
C ILE A 48 -11.25 -3.97 7.10
N ASP A 49 -10.79 -4.02 5.87
CA ASP A 49 -9.41 -4.29 5.52
C ASP A 49 -8.65 -2.97 5.39
N GLU A 50 -7.33 -2.99 5.62
CA GLU A 50 -6.47 -1.80 5.66
C GLU A 50 -7.02 -0.72 6.64
N ALA A 51 -7.51 -1.14 7.79
CA ALA A 51 -8.19 -0.27 8.75
C ALA A 51 -7.32 0.89 9.25
N GLN A 52 -5.98 0.77 9.17
CA GLN A 52 -5.06 1.86 9.51
C GLN A 52 -5.25 3.12 8.64
N ASP A 53 -5.87 2.99 7.45
CA ASP A 53 -6.17 4.16 6.60
C ASP A 53 -7.41 4.94 7.07
N LEU A 54 -8.18 4.36 8.00
CA LEU A 54 -9.41 4.93 8.55
C LEU A 54 -9.27 5.24 10.05
N MET A 55 -8.04 5.38 10.55
CA MET A 55 -7.76 5.70 11.96
C MET A 55 -8.06 7.16 12.26
N SER A 56 -9.33 7.51 12.42
CA SER A 56 -9.74 8.81 12.90
C SER A 56 -11.09 8.73 13.64
N GLU A 57 -11.36 9.72 14.46
CA GLU A 57 -12.62 9.80 15.18
C GLU A 57 -13.83 9.91 14.25
N GLU A 58 -13.68 10.64 13.15
CA GLU A 58 -14.74 10.82 12.15
C GLU A 58 -15.16 9.50 11.52
N TYR A 59 -14.18 8.64 11.20
CA TYR A 59 -14.46 7.30 10.67
C TYR A 59 -15.04 6.37 11.73
N LEU A 60 -14.58 6.42 12.98
CA LEU A 60 -15.18 5.63 14.07
C LEU A 60 -16.65 6.01 14.27
N ILE A 61 -16.99 7.31 14.27
CA ILE A 61 -18.38 7.79 14.34
C ILE A 61 -19.18 7.30 13.14
N CYS A 62 -18.59 7.35 11.93
CA CYS A 62 -19.23 6.86 10.73
C CYS A 62 -19.56 5.37 10.82
N ILE A 63 -18.61 4.55 11.24
CA ILE A 63 -18.77 3.10 11.41
C ILE A 63 -19.82 2.80 12.49
N ASP A 64 -19.80 3.55 13.59
CA ASP A 64 -20.78 3.43 14.69
C ASP A 64 -22.20 3.66 14.19
N THR A 65 -22.44 4.70 13.38
CA THR A 65 -23.76 4.99 12.81
C THR A 65 -24.23 3.98 11.78
N MET A 66 -23.31 3.31 11.07
CA MET A 66 -23.63 2.30 10.08
C MET A 66 -24.00 0.95 10.69
N LEU A 67 -23.46 0.62 11.85
CA LEU A 67 -23.68 -0.66 12.55
C LEU A 67 -24.99 -0.70 13.31
N LYS A 68 -25.75 -1.77 13.14
CA LYS A 68 -26.81 -2.10 14.10
C LYS A 68 -26.18 -2.30 15.49
N LYS A 69 -26.60 -1.53 16.45
CA LYS A 69 -26.11 -1.49 17.85
C LYS A 69 -24.76 -0.78 18.04
N GLY A 70 -24.28 -0.05 17.02
CA GLY A 70 -23.03 0.69 17.06
C GLY A 70 -21.78 -0.17 17.28
N ILE A 71 -20.62 0.48 17.43
CA ILE A 71 -19.33 -0.20 17.72
C ILE A 71 -19.38 -0.90 19.09
N ALA A 72 -20.07 -0.33 20.06
CA ALA A 72 -20.11 -0.85 21.44
C ALA A 72 -20.73 -2.25 21.55
N ARG A 73 -21.71 -2.59 20.73
CA ARG A 73 -22.47 -3.85 20.80
C ARG A 73 -22.69 -4.51 19.44
N GLY A 74 -22.28 -3.88 18.35
CA GLY A 74 -22.35 -4.38 17.00
C GLY A 74 -21.27 -5.41 16.72
N LYS A 75 -21.27 -5.97 15.51
CA LYS A 75 -20.25 -6.92 15.06
C LYS A 75 -19.33 -6.21 14.08
N TRP A 76 -18.06 -6.19 14.38
CA TRP A 76 -17.06 -5.59 13.51
C TRP A 76 -15.73 -6.33 13.60
N ASP A 77 -14.96 -6.28 12.54
CA ASP A 77 -13.60 -6.80 12.44
C ASP A 77 -12.75 -5.79 11.68
N PHE A 78 -11.64 -5.38 12.27
CA PHE A 78 -10.67 -4.49 11.66
C PHE A 78 -9.37 -5.26 11.42
N PHE A 79 -8.96 -5.30 10.16
CA PHE A 79 -7.70 -5.88 9.73
C PHE A 79 -6.80 -4.75 9.24
N GLY A 80 -5.52 -4.76 9.63
CA GLY A 80 -4.60 -3.73 9.20
C GLY A 80 -3.21 -3.86 9.82
N ASP A 81 -2.28 -3.12 9.24
CA ASP A 81 -0.93 -2.92 9.74
C ASP A 81 -0.80 -1.49 10.28
N PHE A 82 -1.23 -1.30 11.50
CA PHE A 82 -1.39 0.01 12.11
C PHE A 82 -0.05 0.74 12.33
N ASN A 83 1.05 0.02 12.39
CA ASN A 83 2.38 0.60 12.65
C ASN A 83 3.14 1.00 11.40
N LYS A 84 2.97 0.28 10.28
CA LYS A 84 3.93 0.32 9.16
C LYS A 84 3.35 0.88 7.87
N GLN A 85 2.06 0.66 7.62
CA GLN A 85 1.42 1.04 6.35
C GLN A 85 0.50 2.26 6.44
N ALA A 86 0.47 2.97 7.56
CA ALA A 86 -0.32 4.19 7.73
C ALA A 86 0.27 5.38 6.94
N ILE A 87 0.24 5.30 5.60
CA ILE A 87 0.78 6.34 4.71
C ILE A 87 -0.12 7.58 4.73
N TYR A 88 -1.43 7.40 4.88
CA TYR A 88 -2.43 8.47 4.77
C TYR A 88 -2.74 9.17 6.09
N THR A 89 -2.41 8.57 7.23
CA THR A 89 -2.65 9.11 8.58
C THR A 89 -1.34 9.54 9.23
N LYS A 90 -0.71 10.60 8.71
CA LYS A 90 0.63 11.03 9.12
C LYS A 90 0.74 11.46 10.59
N ASP A 91 -0.35 11.92 11.19
CA ASP A 91 -0.35 12.59 12.49
C ASP A 91 -0.93 11.75 13.64
N MET A 92 -1.45 10.56 13.37
CA MET A 92 -2.03 9.70 14.39
C MET A 92 -1.14 8.50 14.69
N VAL A 93 -0.82 8.29 15.95
CA VAL A 93 -0.08 7.12 16.42
C VAL A 93 -1.07 5.96 16.67
N GLU A 94 -0.64 4.72 16.46
CA GLU A 94 -1.47 3.52 16.72
C GLU A 94 -2.12 3.55 18.10
N SER A 95 -1.38 4.00 19.15
CA SER A 95 -1.88 4.10 20.50
C SER A 95 -3.14 4.96 20.60
N ASP A 96 -3.14 6.13 19.96
CA ASP A 96 -4.25 7.09 20.06
C ASP A 96 -5.54 6.51 19.46
N PHE A 97 -5.43 5.77 18.35
CA PHE A 97 -6.58 5.10 17.75
C PHE A 97 -7.07 3.94 18.61
N MET A 98 -6.17 3.15 19.19
CA MET A 98 -6.54 2.05 20.08
C MET A 98 -7.21 2.57 21.34
N ASP A 99 -6.70 3.66 21.93
CA ASP A 99 -7.30 4.31 23.09
C ASP A 99 -8.73 4.80 22.78
N MET A 100 -8.93 5.48 21.64
CA MET A 100 -10.26 5.89 21.19
C MET A 100 -11.23 4.72 20.99
N LEU A 101 -10.74 3.56 20.55
CA LEU A 101 -11.55 2.37 20.36
C LEU A 101 -11.86 1.70 21.71
N GLU A 102 -10.89 1.64 22.63
CA GLU A 102 -11.04 1.08 23.99
C GLU A 102 -12.02 1.90 24.85
N GLU A 103 -12.07 3.21 24.67
CA GLU A 103 -13.08 4.07 25.31
C GLU A 103 -14.51 3.74 24.89
N ARG A 104 -14.69 3.17 23.69
CA ARG A 104 -16.02 2.87 23.12
C ARG A 104 -16.47 1.44 23.31
N THR A 105 -15.52 0.50 23.37
CA THR A 105 -15.84 -0.93 23.39
C THR A 105 -14.68 -1.77 23.90
N SER A 106 -15.00 -2.97 24.37
CA SER A 106 -14.01 -4.02 24.63
C SER A 106 -13.91 -4.93 23.40
N TYR A 107 -12.69 -5.25 22.98
CA TYR A 107 -12.43 -6.11 21.82
C TYR A 107 -11.26 -7.06 22.06
N ILE A 108 -11.12 -8.05 21.20
CA ILE A 108 -10.01 -8.98 21.23
C ILE A 108 -9.06 -8.62 20.08
N ARG A 109 -7.77 -8.49 20.42
CA ARG A 109 -6.72 -8.21 19.44
C ARG A 109 -5.94 -9.49 19.15
N TYR A 110 -5.81 -9.81 17.87
CA TYR A 110 -4.94 -10.87 17.38
C TYR A 110 -3.82 -10.28 16.55
N LYS A 111 -2.60 -10.76 16.76
CA LYS A 111 -1.44 -10.39 15.95
C LYS A 111 -1.04 -11.58 15.09
N LEU A 112 -1.01 -11.37 13.76
CA LEU A 112 -0.41 -12.30 12.83
C LEU A 112 1.10 -12.04 12.80
N THR A 113 1.90 -13.09 13.04
CA THR A 113 3.34 -12.96 13.24
C THR A 113 4.18 -13.59 12.13
N THR A 114 3.58 -14.42 11.27
CA THR A 114 4.29 -15.11 10.19
C THR A 114 4.04 -14.42 8.86
N ASN A 115 5.10 -14.08 8.14
CA ASN A 115 5.02 -13.56 6.79
C ASN A 115 4.84 -14.72 5.79
N CYS A 116 3.67 -14.80 5.17
CA CYS A 116 3.34 -15.80 4.15
C CYS A 116 3.41 -15.23 2.71
N ARG A 117 3.77 -13.96 2.55
CA ARG A 117 3.82 -13.27 1.25
C ARG A 117 5.22 -13.26 0.66
N ASN A 118 6.15 -12.71 1.40
CA ASN A 118 7.50 -12.43 0.92
C ASN A 118 8.44 -13.61 1.20
N THR A 119 9.51 -13.72 0.42
CA THR A 119 10.64 -14.62 0.74
C THR A 119 11.49 -14.07 1.89
N GLN A 120 12.33 -14.91 2.49
CA GLN A 120 13.16 -14.50 3.62
C GLN A 120 14.14 -13.38 3.25
N TYR A 121 14.75 -13.44 2.06
CA TYR A 121 15.64 -12.38 1.58
C TYR A 121 14.92 -11.02 1.46
N ILE A 122 13.68 -11.02 0.95
CA ILE A 122 12.88 -9.79 0.88
C ILE A 122 12.55 -9.28 2.29
N CYS A 123 12.16 -10.17 3.21
CA CYS A 123 11.91 -9.81 4.60
C CYS A 123 13.14 -9.17 5.26
N ASP A 124 14.32 -9.73 5.02
CA ASP A 124 15.57 -9.21 5.59
C ASP A 124 15.92 -7.84 5.01
N GLN A 125 15.71 -7.62 3.72
CA GLN A 125 15.91 -6.31 3.10
C GLN A 125 14.91 -5.28 3.63
N ILE A 126 13.65 -5.65 3.84
CA ILE A 126 12.67 -4.77 4.48
C ILE A 126 13.17 -4.33 5.87
N LYS A 127 13.70 -5.26 6.68
CA LYS A 127 14.29 -4.92 8.00
C LYS A 127 15.43 -3.92 7.88
N ILE A 128 16.34 -4.16 6.94
CA ILE A 128 17.54 -3.32 6.73
C ILE A 128 17.14 -1.91 6.32
N VAL A 129 16.32 -1.79 5.26
CA VAL A 129 15.94 -0.48 4.68
C VAL A 129 15.03 0.30 5.63
N THR A 130 14.18 -0.37 6.41
CA THR A 130 13.18 0.32 7.24
C THR A 130 13.58 0.43 8.71
N GLY A 131 14.57 -0.31 9.17
CA GLY A 131 14.92 -0.40 10.59
C GLY A 131 13.85 -1.10 11.46
N PHE A 132 12.82 -1.70 10.87
CA PHE A 132 11.75 -2.37 11.59
C PHE A 132 12.18 -3.77 12.05
N THR A 133 12.91 -3.86 13.15
CA THR A 133 13.57 -5.10 13.60
C THR A 133 12.80 -5.90 14.65
N LYS A 134 11.77 -5.33 15.28
CA LYS A 134 11.18 -5.88 16.51
C LYS A 134 10.05 -6.89 16.33
N ASP A 135 9.64 -7.19 15.10
CA ASP A 135 8.46 -8.02 14.85
C ASP A 135 8.79 -9.34 14.16
N ALA A 136 8.32 -10.44 14.73
CA ALA A 136 8.45 -11.80 14.17
C ALA A 136 7.83 -11.97 12.76
N GLN A 137 6.96 -11.05 12.33
CA GLN A 137 6.33 -11.04 11.00
C GLN A 137 7.31 -10.90 9.82
N TYR A 138 8.60 -10.77 10.08
CA TYR A 138 9.66 -10.79 9.07
C TYR A 138 10.32 -12.16 8.89
N GLU A 139 9.82 -13.17 9.56
CA GLU A 139 10.26 -14.54 9.33
C GLU A 139 9.40 -15.17 8.25
N SER A 140 10.03 -15.66 7.20
CA SER A 140 9.40 -16.42 6.12
C SER A 140 9.95 -17.83 6.09
N MET A 141 9.09 -18.80 5.76
CA MET A 141 9.50 -20.19 5.56
C MET A 141 10.13 -20.43 4.18
N ILE A 142 10.07 -19.44 3.28
CA ILE A 142 10.57 -19.54 1.91
C ILE A 142 11.82 -18.67 1.78
N GLN A 143 12.97 -19.29 1.51
CA GLN A 143 14.25 -18.57 1.35
C GLN A 143 14.21 -17.59 0.17
N GLY A 144 13.86 -18.06 -1.02
CA GLY A 144 13.82 -17.28 -2.26
C GLY A 144 15.21 -16.95 -2.81
N ASN A 145 15.25 -15.95 -3.69
CA ASN A 145 16.47 -15.38 -4.25
C ASN A 145 16.84 -14.07 -3.55
N PRO A 146 18.14 -13.74 -3.46
CA PRO A 146 18.57 -12.42 -2.99
C PRO A 146 17.89 -11.28 -3.75
N VAL A 147 17.69 -10.16 -3.07
CA VAL A 147 17.22 -8.92 -3.72
C VAL A 147 18.34 -8.39 -4.62
N ASP A 148 18.00 -8.04 -5.85
CA ASP A 148 18.95 -7.53 -6.85
C ASP A 148 18.94 -6.00 -6.84
N TYR A 149 20.06 -5.39 -6.46
CA TYR A 149 20.25 -3.95 -6.42
C TYR A 149 21.08 -3.48 -7.60
N ARG A 150 20.55 -2.53 -8.37
CA ARG A 150 21.14 -1.96 -9.58
C ARG A 150 21.34 -0.46 -9.42
N PRO A 151 22.52 0.02 -9.00
CA PRO A 151 22.80 1.45 -8.90
C PRO A 151 22.91 2.09 -10.29
N TYR A 152 22.34 3.29 -10.44
CA TYR A 152 22.43 4.08 -11.67
C TYR A 152 22.91 5.50 -11.39
N LYS A 153 23.50 6.14 -12.42
CA LYS A 153 24.03 7.51 -12.34
C LYS A 153 23.21 8.54 -13.12
N SER A 154 22.44 8.09 -14.09
CA SER A 154 21.58 8.94 -14.90
C SER A 154 20.31 8.17 -15.30
N LYS A 155 19.33 8.88 -15.82
CA LYS A 155 18.08 8.29 -16.29
C LYS A 155 18.28 7.35 -17.47
N GLU A 156 19.27 7.64 -18.33
CA GLU A 156 19.66 6.78 -19.44
C GLU A 156 20.33 5.49 -18.94
N ASP A 157 21.09 5.58 -17.86
CA ASP A 157 21.74 4.44 -17.23
C ASP A 157 20.70 3.56 -16.53
N GLU A 158 19.74 4.17 -15.80
CA GLU A 158 18.59 3.47 -15.23
C GLU A 158 17.79 2.70 -16.30
N LEU A 159 17.53 3.34 -17.45
CA LEU A 159 16.83 2.68 -18.56
C LEU A 159 17.59 1.43 -19.04
N LYS A 160 18.91 1.50 -19.15
CA LYS A 160 19.72 0.34 -19.53
C LYS A 160 19.63 -0.80 -18.52
N GLU A 161 19.70 -0.47 -17.23
CA GLU A 161 19.56 -1.49 -16.19
C GLU A 161 18.16 -2.08 -16.16
N LEU A 162 17.11 -1.27 -16.34
CA LEU A 162 15.74 -1.76 -16.47
C LEU A 162 15.59 -2.75 -17.65
N LEU A 163 16.14 -2.41 -18.82
CA LEU A 163 16.11 -3.29 -19.99
C LEU A 163 16.83 -4.61 -19.74
N LYS A 164 18.00 -4.59 -19.06
CA LYS A 164 18.73 -5.81 -18.68
C LYS A 164 17.89 -6.71 -17.76
N VAL A 165 17.27 -6.12 -16.72
CA VAL A 165 16.40 -6.88 -15.80
C VAL A 165 15.24 -7.53 -16.56
N LEU A 166 14.58 -6.80 -17.46
CA LEU A 166 13.48 -7.34 -18.25
C LEU A 166 13.91 -8.46 -19.19
N GLU A 167 15.09 -8.33 -19.80
CA GLU A 167 15.69 -9.38 -20.64
C GLU A 167 16.06 -10.63 -19.82
N GLU A 168 16.68 -10.46 -18.65
CA GLU A 168 17.01 -11.55 -17.72
C GLU A 168 15.75 -12.30 -17.27
N LEU A 169 14.68 -11.58 -16.90
CA LEU A 169 13.40 -12.18 -16.50
C LEU A 169 12.78 -12.96 -17.66
N SER A 170 12.78 -12.40 -18.86
CA SER A 170 12.28 -13.07 -20.06
C SER A 170 13.08 -14.35 -20.38
N ASN A 171 14.42 -14.30 -20.33
CA ASN A 171 15.30 -15.43 -20.55
C ASN A 171 15.11 -16.53 -19.50
N ASN A 172 14.72 -16.17 -18.27
CA ASN A 172 14.39 -17.09 -17.20
C ASN A 172 12.94 -17.61 -17.27
N GLY A 173 12.18 -17.25 -18.31
CA GLY A 173 10.82 -17.74 -18.56
C GLY A 173 9.76 -17.14 -17.62
N VAL A 174 10.02 -15.95 -17.05
CA VAL A 174 9.04 -15.26 -16.24
C VAL A 174 7.96 -14.64 -17.12
N GLU A 175 6.71 -15.02 -16.91
CA GLU A 175 5.56 -14.51 -17.66
C GLU A 175 5.38 -13.00 -17.40
N ASN A 176 5.05 -12.22 -18.43
CA ASN A 176 4.88 -10.76 -18.35
C ASN A 176 3.88 -10.33 -17.25
N GLY A 177 2.72 -10.99 -17.15
CA GLY A 177 1.72 -10.67 -16.14
C GLY A 177 2.16 -10.89 -14.68
N ARG A 178 3.30 -11.56 -14.48
CA ARG A 178 3.92 -11.73 -13.16
C ARG A 178 4.90 -10.64 -12.79
N ILE A 179 5.08 -9.63 -13.66
CA ILE A 179 6.03 -8.53 -13.46
C ILE A 179 5.26 -7.22 -13.28
N THR A 180 5.55 -6.51 -12.22
CA THR A 180 5.07 -5.14 -12.00
C THR A 180 6.24 -4.20 -11.74
N ILE A 181 6.28 -3.10 -12.48
CA ILE A 181 7.24 -2.02 -12.26
C ILE A 181 6.56 -0.97 -11.38
N LEU A 182 7.19 -0.63 -10.27
CA LEU A 182 6.70 0.39 -9.35
C LEU A 182 7.67 1.58 -9.29
N SER A 183 7.13 2.78 -9.25
CA SER A 183 7.87 4.03 -9.11
C SER A 183 7.23 4.94 -8.05
N PRO A 184 8.00 5.78 -7.34
CA PRO A 184 7.42 6.87 -6.55
C PRO A 184 6.67 7.88 -7.41
N TYR A 185 6.96 7.94 -8.71
CA TYR A 185 6.41 8.91 -9.64
C TYR A 185 5.34 8.32 -10.56
N LYS A 186 4.50 9.20 -11.09
CA LYS A 186 3.57 8.83 -12.19
C LYS A 186 4.36 8.48 -13.45
N ARG A 187 3.79 7.65 -14.33
CA ARG A 187 4.41 7.14 -15.56
C ARG A 187 5.13 8.21 -16.39
N ASN A 188 4.53 9.37 -16.57
CA ASN A 188 5.09 10.46 -17.38
C ASN A 188 6.39 11.07 -16.82
N LYS A 189 6.71 10.82 -15.54
CA LYS A 189 7.95 11.24 -14.87
C LYS A 189 8.91 10.09 -14.62
N SER A 190 8.45 8.85 -14.72
CA SER A 190 9.24 7.64 -14.50
C SER A 190 10.11 7.29 -15.72
N VAL A 191 11.21 6.54 -15.48
CA VAL A 191 12.04 5.94 -16.51
C VAL A 191 11.24 5.03 -17.44
N VAL A 192 10.15 4.43 -16.97
CA VAL A 192 9.26 3.57 -17.76
C VAL A 192 8.68 4.29 -18.98
N ASN A 193 8.53 5.61 -18.93
CA ASN A 193 8.08 6.41 -20.08
C ASN A 193 9.08 6.42 -21.27
N LEU A 194 10.32 6.05 -21.01
CA LEU A 194 11.39 5.95 -22.04
C LEU A 194 11.47 4.58 -22.70
N LEU A 195 10.81 3.55 -22.17
CA LEU A 195 10.80 2.22 -22.76
C LEU A 195 10.22 2.25 -24.17
N ARG A 196 10.88 1.53 -25.07
CA ARG A 196 10.47 1.34 -26.48
C ARG A 196 10.56 -0.15 -26.83
N GLY A 197 9.56 -0.63 -27.56
CA GLY A 197 9.54 -2.03 -28.02
C GLY A 197 9.10 -3.06 -26.98
N ILE A 198 8.91 -2.65 -25.71
CA ILE A 198 8.37 -3.50 -24.65
C ILE A 198 7.01 -2.92 -24.24
N ARG A 199 5.99 -3.77 -24.24
CA ARG A 199 4.65 -3.37 -23.81
C ARG A 199 4.56 -3.39 -22.30
N VAL A 200 4.25 -2.23 -21.73
CA VAL A 200 3.99 -2.04 -20.30
C VAL A 200 2.66 -1.33 -20.15
N GLU A 201 1.69 -1.96 -19.50
CA GLU A 201 0.35 -1.40 -19.28
C GLU A 201 0.25 -0.79 -17.87
N ASP A 202 -0.66 0.15 -17.68
CA ASP A 202 -0.98 0.60 -16.33
C ASP A 202 -1.76 -0.50 -15.60
N TYR A 203 -1.42 -0.71 -14.33
CA TYR A 203 -2.10 -1.74 -13.54
C TYR A 203 -3.60 -1.44 -13.41
N THR A 204 -4.41 -2.45 -13.68
CA THR A 204 -5.87 -2.42 -13.54
C THR A 204 -6.36 -3.67 -12.82
N ILE A 205 -7.65 -3.72 -12.48
CA ILE A 205 -8.29 -4.91 -11.93
C ILE A 205 -9.43 -5.33 -12.88
N PRO A 206 -9.37 -6.52 -13.50
CA PRO A 206 -8.32 -7.56 -13.36
C PRO A 206 -6.96 -7.11 -13.90
N ALA A 207 -5.89 -7.71 -13.37
CA ALA A 207 -4.54 -7.42 -13.81
C ALA A 207 -4.35 -7.85 -15.27
N PRO A 208 -3.66 -7.04 -16.12
CA PRO A 208 -3.29 -7.43 -17.48
C PRO A 208 -2.35 -8.64 -17.50
N GLU A 209 -2.31 -9.35 -18.62
CA GLU A 209 -1.33 -10.43 -18.90
C GLU A 209 0.05 -9.86 -19.27
N GLU A 210 0.15 -8.57 -19.50
CA GLU A 210 1.37 -7.84 -19.85
C GLU A 210 2.12 -7.36 -18.58
N ILE A 211 3.36 -6.90 -18.79
CA ILE A 211 4.10 -6.20 -17.73
C ILE A 211 3.29 -4.97 -17.30
N THR A 212 3.12 -4.78 -16.00
CA THR A 212 2.32 -3.67 -15.49
C THR A 212 3.16 -2.59 -14.83
N PHE A 213 2.65 -1.37 -14.83
CA PHE A 213 3.20 -0.23 -14.12
C PHE A 213 2.18 0.34 -13.15
N SER A 214 2.67 0.75 -11.97
CA SER A 214 1.89 1.57 -11.02
C SER A 214 2.81 2.49 -10.21
N THR A 215 2.23 3.49 -9.58
CA THR A 215 2.95 4.16 -8.49
C THR A 215 2.96 3.26 -7.25
N ILE A 216 3.99 3.41 -6.39
CA ILE A 216 4.09 2.65 -5.14
C ILE A 216 2.81 2.82 -4.31
N GLN A 217 2.31 4.07 -4.17
CA GLN A 217 1.08 4.36 -3.46
C GLN A 217 -0.16 3.73 -4.12
N GLY A 218 -0.23 3.75 -5.46
CA GLY A 218 -1.34 3.17 -6.22
C GLY A 218 -1.38 1.65 -6.17
N PHE A 219 -0.26 1.01 -5.83
CA PHE A 219 -0.15 -0.44 -5.69
C PHE A 219 -0.26 -0.93 -4.23
N LYS A 220 -0.59 -0.03 -3.29
CA LYS A 220 -0.84 -0.42 -1.90
C LYS A 220 -1.98 -1.44 -1.81
N GLY A 221 -1.81 -2.46 -0.97
CA GLY A 221 -2.78 -3.57 -0.83
C GLY A 221 -2.67 -4.66 -1.91
N LEU A 222 -1.90 -4.41 -2.98
CA LEU A 222 -1.67 -5.37 -4.06
C LEU A 222 -0.32 -6.06 -3.94
N GLU A 223 -0.08 -7.09 -4.75
CA GLU A 223 1.19 -7.83 -4.80
C GLU A 223 1.39 -8.46 -6.18
N ASN A 224 2.65 -8.75 -6.54
CA ASN A 224 2.95 -9.58 -7.72
C ASN A 224 4.15 -10.47 -7.45
N THR A 225 4.39 -11.45 -8.32
CA THR A 225 5.48 -12.41 -8.18
C THR A 225 6.83 -11.71 -8.25
N VAL A 226 7.01 -10.82 -9.20
CA VAL A 226 8.23 -10.01 -9.39
C VAL A 226 7.87 -8.53 -9.35
N ILE A 227 8.59 -7.79 -8.53
CA ILE A 227 8.52 -6.33 -8.49
C ILE A 227 9.86 -5.75 -8.93
N ILE A 228 9.80 -4.76 -9.81
CA ILE A 228 10.95 -3.95 -10.20
C ILE A 228 10.68 -2.54 -9.68
N LEU A 229 11.48 -2.08 -8.73
CA LEU A 229 11.43 -0.70 -8.25
C LEU A 229 12.31 0.17 -9.13
N THR A 230 11.77 1.28 -9.62
CA THR A 230 12.48 2.25 -10.46
C THR A 230 12.39 3.65 -9.85
N ASP A 231 13.26 4.55 -10.32
CA ASP A 231 13.30 5.95 -9.90
C ASP A 231 13.52 6.11 -8.38
N ILE A 232 14.23 5.18 -7.72
CA ILE A 232 14.52 5.26 -6.28
C ILE A 232 15.72 6.18 -6.06
N GLU A 233 15.44 7.39 -5.56
CA GLU A 233 16.45 8.42 -5.33
C GLU A 233 16.92 8.50 -3.87
N SER A 234 16.10 8.00 -2.92
CA SER A 234 16.40 7.96 -1.49
C SER A 234 15.52 6.95 -0.77
N TYR A 235 15.95 6.50 0.40
CA TYR A 235 15.20 5.63 1.32
C TYR A 235 14.67 6.37 2.56
N GLU A 236 14.73 7.70 2.61
CA GLU A 236 14.27 8.49 3.76
C GLU A 236 12.79 8.31 4.09
N ASP A 237 11.93 8.11 3.06
CA ASP A 237 10.53 7.74 3.30
C ASP A 237 10.41 6.24 3.60
N ILE A 238 10.69 5.90 4.86
CA ILE A 238 10.68 4.52 5.38
C ILE A 238 9.36 3.82 5.13
N LYS A 239 8.23 4.53 5.24
CA LYS A 239 6.89 3.95 5.01
C LYS A 239 6.68 3.62 3.54
N LEU A 240 7.11 4.50 2.65
CA LEU A 240 7.03 4.26 1.21
C LEU A 240 7.95 3.09 0.80
N ALA A 241 9.17 3.04 1.35
CA ALA A 241 10.10 1.94 1.13
C ALA A 241 9.51 0.61 1.62
N TYR A 242 8.93 0.57 2.82
CA TYR A 242 8.23 -0.61 3.33
C TYR A 242 7.13 -1.09 2.39
N VAL A 243 6.26 -0.17 1.94
CA VAL A 243 5.19 -0.54 1.00
C VAL A 243 5.78 -1.09 -0.29
N ALA A 244 6.78 -0.44 -0.88
CA ALA A 244 7.38 -0.85 -2.14
C ALA A 244 7.96 -2.28 -2.07
N PHE A 245 8.81 -2.54 -1.08
CA PHE A 245 9.51 -3.81 -0.92
C PHE A 245 8.54 -4.96 -0.61
N SER A 246 7.54 -4.70 0.23
CA SER A 246 6.58 -5.71 0.66
C SER A 246 5.60 -6.17 -0.43
N ARG A 247 5.60 -5.55 -1.60
CA ARG A 247 4.75 -5.96 -2.74
C ARG A 247 5.27 -7.18 -3.49
N ALA A 248 6.58 -7.47 -3.39
CA ALA A 248 7.22 -8.57 -4.10
C ALA A 248 6.95 -9.90 -3.35
N ARG A 249 6.48 -10.92 -4.09
CA ARG A 249 6.29 -12.26 -3.51
C ARG A 249 7.58 -13.07 -3.57
N SER A 250 8.29 -13.05 -4.70
CA SER A 250 9.44 -13.95 -4.94
C SER A 250 10.68 -13.25 -5.48
N GLY A 251 10.51 -12.27 -6.35
CA GLY A 251 11.62 -11.53 -6.97
C GLY A 251 11.49 -10.04 -6.71
N LEU A 252 12.57 -9.42 -6.26
CA LEU A 252 12.65 -7.98 -6.04
C LEU A 252 13.92 -7.44 -6.68
N TYR A 253 13.75 -6.51 -7.60
CA TYR A 253 14.81 -5.76 -8.27
C TYR A 253 14.68 -4.30 -7.88
N VAL A 254 15.77 -3.67 -7.50
CA VAL A 254 15.75 -2.28 -7.02
C VAL A 254 16.76 -1.46 -7.84
N LEU A 255 16.23 -0.64 -8.75
CA LEU A 255 17.02 0.33 -9.50
C LEU A 255 17.02 1.62 -8.66
N HIS A 256 18.18 2.01 -8.16
CA HIS A 256 18.35 3.15 -7.28
C HIS A 256 19.50 4.04 -7.70
N SER A 257 19.39 5.33 -7.40
CA SER A 257 20.45 6.28 -7.69
C SER A 257 21.73 5.96 -6.90
N GLN A 258 22.88 6.46 -7.37
CA GLN A 258 24.13 6.30 -6.64
C GLN A 258 24.03 6.90 -5.23
N THR A 259 23.29 8.01 -5.06
CA THR A 259 23.05 8.61 -3.74
C THR A 259 22.30 7.66 -2.81
N ALA A 260 21.19 7.07 -3.29
CA ALA A 260 20.44 6.09 -2.52
C ALA A 260 21.26 4.82 -2.23
N HIS A 261 22.17 4.43 -3.16
CA HIS A 261 23.11 3.33 -2.93
C HIS A 261 24.08 3.65 -1.77
N ASP A 262 24.60 4.85 -1.72
CA ASP A 262 25.54 5.29 -0.68
C ASP A 262 24.83 5.43 0.69
N GLU A 263 23.52 5.79 0.71
CA GLU A 263 22.71 5.79 1.93
C GLU A 263 22.45 4.37 2.47
N TYR A 264 22.36 3.40 1.57
CA TYR A 264 22.07 2.00 1.91
C TYR A 264 23.29 1.25 2.50
N ASN A 265 24.53 1.59 2.11
CA ASN A 265 25.78 0.96 2.55
C ASN A 265 26.36 1.61 3.80
#